data_5cf2ae67af658432375274c1a6aff5e7
#
_entry.id   5cf2ae67af658432375274c1a6aff5e7
#
_cell.length_a   1.000
_cell.length_b   1.000
_cell.length_c   1.000
_cell.angle_alpha   90.00
_cell.angle_beta   90.00
_cell.angle_gamma   90.00
#
_symmetry.space_group_name_H-M   'P 1'
#
loop_
_entity.id
_entity.type
_entity.pdbx_description
1 polymer ?
#
loop_
_entity_poly.entity_id
_entity_poly.type
_entity_poly.pdbx_seq_one_letter_code
_entity_poly.pdbx_strand_id
1 'polypeptide(L)'
;MDTKKLRQKILDLAIRGKLVPQDPNDEPASVLLERIRAEKEQLIKEGKIKRSKKSVASDTSHYENVPFEVPESWEWVTVGDIFTHNTGKALNSSNSQGEIMSYITTSNLYWNRFDLTVIKEMPFTESEVAKCTVTRGDLLVCEGGDIGRAAIWNYDFDISKS
;
A
#
# COMPACT_ATOMS: atom_id res chain seq x y z
N MET A 1 11.17 18.05 28.76
CA MET A 1 11.27 18.12 27.28
C MET A 1 9.96 17.63 26.68
N ASP A 2 9.34 18.42 25.82
CA ASP A 2 8.03 18.03 25.18
C ASP A 2 8.29 17.02 24.06
N THR A 3 8.16 15.74 24.39
CA THR A 3 8.40 14.62 23.47
C THR A 3 7.46 14.63 22.26
N LYS A 4 6.24 15.17 22.42
CA LYS A 4 5.26 15.28 21.33
C LYS A 4 5.73 16.28 20.27
N LYS A 5 6.17 17.47 20.71
CA LYS A 5 6.71 18.50 19.79
C LYS A 5 7.99 18.02 19.11
N LEU A 6 8.86 17.31 19.83
CA LEU A 6 10.07 16.74 19.24
C LEU A 6 9.73 15.73 18.13
N ARG A 7 8.79 14.81 18.38
CA ARG A 7 8.33 13.83 17.38
C ARG A 7 7.75 14.54 16.15
N GLN A 8 6.89 15.53 16.34
CA GLN A 8 6.33 16.29 15.23
C GLN A 8 7.41 16.98 14.41
N LYS A 9 8.43 17.56 15.05
CA LYS A 9 9.54 18.21 14.35
C LYS A 9 10.38 17.23 13.54
N ILE A 10 10.66 16.04 14.10
CA ILE A 10 11.40 14.98 13.39
C ILE A 10 10.61 14.51 12.15
N LEU A 11 9.31 14.28 12.31
CA LEU A 11 8.45 13.87 11.21
C LEU A 11 8.36 14.94 10.11
N ASP A 12 8.20 16.21 10.47
CA ASP A 12 8.17 17.32 9.50
C ASP A 12 9.49 17.42 8.71
N LEU A 13 10.63 17.24 9.37
CA LEU A 13 11.94 17.21 8.70
C LEU A 13 12.07 15.98 7.79
N ALA A 14 11.58 14.81 8.22
CA ALA A 14 11.65 13.58 7.44
C ALA A 14 10.82 13.67 6.15
N ILE A 15 9.55 14.08 6.24
CA ILE A 15 8.65 14.15 5.08
C ILE A 15 9.05 15.22 4.06
N ARG A 16 9.84 16.23 4.49
CA ARG A 16 10.41 17.25 3.60
C ARG A 16 11.81 16.91 3.08
N GLY A 17 12.32 15.71 3.38
CA GLY A 17 13.68 15.30 2.99
C GLY A 17 14.79 16.10 3.66
N LYS A 18 14.51 16.74 4.81
CA LYS A 18 15.47 17.62 5.55
C LYS A 18 16.04 16.98 6.81
N LEU A 19 15.66 15.73 7.11
CA LEU A 19 16.12 15.04 8.32
C LEU A 19 17.57 14.56 8.18
N VAL A 20 17.93 14.09 7.00
CA VAL A 20 19.28 13.67 6.64
C VAL A 20 19.70 14.36 5.35
N PRO A 21 20.99 14.58 5.10
CA PRO A 21 21.49 15.10 3.81
C PRO A 21 21.06 14.14 2.67
N GLN A 22 20.70 14.71 1.52
CA GLN A 22 20.46 13.92 0.32
C GLN A 22 21.82 13.47 -0.26
N ASP A 23 21.90 12.21 -0.70
CA ASP A 23 23.09 11.72 -1.42
C ASP A 23 22.97 12.10 -2.89
N PRO A 24 23.94 12.88 -3.46
CA PRO A 24 23.90 13.24 -4.86
C PRO A 24 24.13 12.06 -5.81
N ASN A 25 24.59 10.90 -5.30
CA ASN A 25 24.76 9.68 -6.08
C ASN A 25 23.50 8.80 -6.09
N ASP A 26 22.49 9.11 -5.26
CA ASP A 26 21.22 8.41 -5.29
C ASP A 26 20.51 8.64 -6.64
N GLU A 27 19.91 7.58 -7.17
CA GLU A 27 19.11 7.68 -8.39
C GLU A 27 17.91 8.60 -8.16
N PRO A 28 17.68 9.61 -9.01
CA PRO A 28 16.49 10.45 -8.91
C PRO A 28 15.19 9.65 -9.04
N ALA A 29 14.17 10.01 -8.26
CA ALA A 29 12.88 9.32 -8.27
C ALA A 29 12.23 9.33 -9.67
N SER A 30 12.46 10.35 -10.49
CA SER A 30 11.99 10.42 -11.89
C SER A 30 12.43 9.22 -12.72
N VAL A 31 13.69 8.79 -12.60
CA VAL A 31 14.24 7.63 -13.32
C VAL A 31 13.58 6.33 -12.85
N LEU A 32 13.42 6.15 -11.54
CA LEU A 32 12.69 5.00 -10.99
C LEU A 32 11.24 4.96 -11.50
N LEU A 33 10.56 6.10 -11.52
CA LEU A 33 9.17 6.19 -11.97
C LEU A 33 9.01 5.89 -13.47
N GLU A 34 9.97 6.27 -14.30
CA GLU A 34 9.98 5.87 -15.73
C GLU A 34 10.06 4.35 -15.88
N ARG A 35 10.92 3.68 -15.10
CA ARG A 35 11.00 2.20 -15.10
C ARG A 35 9.70 1.56 -14.63
N ILE A 36 9.11 2.05 -13.55
CA ILE A 36 7.81 1.57 -13.04
C ILE A 36 6.71 1.73 -14.09
N ARG A 37 6.66 2.88 -14.79
CA ARG A 37 5.69 3.11 -15.87
C ARG A 37 5.89 2.16 -17.04
N ALA A 38 7.13 1.94 -17.46
CA ALA A 38 7.45 1.00 -18.54
C ALA A 38 7.06 -0.44 -18.19
N GLU A 39 7.38 -0.90 -16.98
CA GLU A 39 7.00 -2.22 -16.49
C GLU A 39 5.48 -2.38 -16.41
N LYS A 40 4.79 -1.38 -15.87
CA LYS A 40 3.32 -1.35 -15.78
C LYS A 40 2.66 -1.46 -17.16
N GLU A 41 3.14 -0.71 -18.15
CA GLU A 41 2.64 -0.80 -19.52
C GLU A 41 2.91 -2.19 -20.15
N GLN A 42 4.03 -2.81 -19.84
CA GLN A 42 4.33 -4.18 -20.28
C GLN A 42 3.35 -5.17 -19.65
N LEU A 43 3.13 -5.11 -18.33
CA LEU A 43 2.18 -5.99 -17.63
C LEU A 43 0.75 -5.83 -18.13
N ILE A 44 0.35 -4.61 -18.52
CA ILE A 44 -0.95 -4.34 -19.15
C ILE A 44 -1.01 -5.00 -20.54
N LYS A 45 0.03 -4.89 -21.37
CA LYS A 45 0.09 -5.53 -22.69
C LYS A 45 0.05 -7.06 -22.60
N GLU A 46 0.66 -7.63 -21.58
CA GLU A 46 0.66 -9.06 -21.28
C GLU A 46 -0.67 -9.54 -20.66
N GLY A 47 -1.60 -8.64 -20.36
CA GLY A 47 -2.89 -8.96 -19.73
C GLY A 47 -2.81 -9.36 -18.25
N LYS A 48 -1.64 -9.18 -17.62
CA LYS A 48 -1.43 -9.52 -16.20
C LYS A 48 -2.10 -8.54 -15.25
N ILE A 49 -2.18 -7.27 -15.66
CA ILE A 49 -2.89 -6.23 -14.92
C ILE A 49 -3.84 -5.48 -15.84
N LYS A 50 -4.96 -5.00 -15.29
CA LYS A 50 -5.93 -4.20 -16.05
C LYS A 50 -5.49 -2.74 -16.07
N ARG A 51 -5.66 -2.08 -17.23
CA ARG A 51 -5.48 -0.63 -17.29
C ARG A 51 -6.50 0.04 -16.36
N SER A 52 -6.01 0.84 -15.42
CA SER A 52 -6.88 1.65 -14.57
C SER A 52 -7.75 2.56 -15.44
N LYS A 53 -9.04 2.65 -15.14
CA LYS A 53 -9.92 3.65 -15.76
C LYS A 53 -9.58 5.02 -15.16
N LYS A 54 -8.42 5.58 -15.50
CA LYS A 54 -8.11 6.96 -15.16
C LYS A 54 -9.12 7.85 -15.87
N SER A 55 -9.82 8.67 -15.14
CA SER A 55 -10.44 9.85 -15.72
C SER A 55 -9.29 10.73 -16.20
N VAL A 56 -9.24 11.00 -17.50
CA VAL A 56 -8.24 11.85 -18.16
C VAL A 56 -8.15 13.26 -17.52
N ALA A 57 -9.12 13.63 -16.70
CA ALA A 57 -9.22 14.93 -16.03
C ALA A 57 -8.49 15.02 -14.68
N SER A 58 -7.95 13.91 -14.12
CA SER A 58 -7.39 13.95 -12.75
C SER A 58 -5.86 13.98 -12.72
N ASP A 59 -5.19 13.86 -13.87
CA ASP A 59 -3.75 13.60 -13.90
C ASP A 59 -2.87 14.84 -13.65
N THR A 60 -3.37 16.05 -13.88
CA THR A 60 -2.61 17.28 -13.68
C THR A 60 -2.95 18.01 -12.39
N SER A 61 -4.18 17.90 -11.89
CA SER A 61 -4.63 18.72 -10.74
C SER A 61 -4.09 18.23 -9.38
N HIS A 62 -3.67 16.96 -9.25
CA HIS A 62 -3.12 16.45 -7.98
C HIS A 62 -1.69 16.93 -7.73
N TYR A 63 -0.92 17.20 -8.77
CA TYR A 63 0.46 17.68 -8.67
C TYR A 63 0.58 19.20 -8.57
N GLU A 64 -0.48 19.95 -8.95
CA GLU A 64 -0.52 21.41 -8.84
C GLU A 64 -0.71 21.92 -7.40
N ASN A 65 -1.21 21.06 -6.48
CA ASN A 65 -1.45 21.38 -5.08
C ASN A 65 -0.66 20.45 -4.13
N VAL A 66 0.65 20.30 -4.37
CA VAL A 66 1.49 19.58 -3.41
C VAL A 66 1.54 20.32 -2.07
N PRO A 67 1.41 19.61 -0.94
CA PRO A 67 1.27 20.25 0.37
C PRO A 67 2.54 20.98 0.84
N PHE A 68 3.69 20.67 0.25
CA PHE A 68 4.99 21.30 0.55
C PHE A 68 6.03 20.91 -0.50
N GLU A 69 7.11 21.67 -0.56
CA GLU A 69 8.27 21.37 -1.42
C GLU A 69 9.07 20.20 -0.87
N VAL A 70 9.57 19.37 -1.78
CA VAL A 70 10.47 18.24 -1.52
C VAL A 70 11.81 18.46 -2.23
N PRO A 71 12.88 17.70 -1.91
CA PRO A 71 14.15 17.76 -2.64
C PRO A 71 13.98 17.51 -4.16
N GLU A 72 14.86 18.05 -4.98
CA GLU A 72 14.81 17.88 -6.44
C GLU A 72 14.91 16.43 -6.92
N SER A 73 15.53 15.54 -6.11
CA SER A 73 15.62 14.11 -6.39
C SER A 73 14.35 13.34 -6.05
N TRP A 74 13.37 13.98 -5.40
CA TRP A 74 12.11 13.37 -4.99
C TRP A 74 10.97 13.78 -5.93
N GLU A 75 9.98 12.91 -6.07
CA GLU A 75 8.79 13.14 -6.88
C GLU A 75 7.53 12.84 -6.11
N TRP A 76 6.51 13.66 -6.30
CA TRP A 76 5.17 13.36 -5.81
C TRP A 76 4.48 12.36 -6.74
N VAL A 77 3.94 11.30 -6.16
CA VAL A 77 3.19 10.27 -6.90
C VAL A 77 1.95 9.85 -6.13
N THR A 78 0.96 9.32 -6.83
CA THR A 78 -0.18 8.67 -6.16
C THR A 78 0.16 7.22 -5.85
N VAL A 79 -0.50 6.66 -4.81
CA VAL A 79 -0.38 5.23 -4.49
C VAL A 79 -0.74 4.37 -5.70
N GLY A 80 -1.77 4.75 -6.47
CA GLY A 80 -2.20 4.03 -7.67
C GLY A 80 -1.21 4.06 -8.84
N ASP A 81 -0.21 4.96 -8.83
CA ASP A 81 0.84 4.98 -9.86
C ASP A 81 1.86 3.88 -9.63
N ILE A 82 2.17 3.58 -8.37
CA ILE A 82 3.26 2.67 -7.99
C ILE A 82 2.78 1.34 -7.39
N PHE A 83 1.52 1.24 -6.97
CA PHE A 83 0.95 0.02 -6.39
C PHE A 83 -0.31 -0.43 -7.09
N THR A 84 -0.50 -1.74 -7.17
CA THR A 84 -1.83 -2.34 -7.35
C THR A 84 -2.46 -2.52 -5.98
N HIS A 85 -3.71 -2.07 -5.79
CA HIS A 85 -4.37 -2.14 -4.48
C HIS A 85 -5.72 -2.84 -4.54
N ASN A 86 -6.03 -3.58 -3.49
CA ASN A 86 -7.32 -4.24 -3.30
C ASN A 86 -7.75 -4.11 -1.83
N THR A 87 -9.04 -3.88 -1.62
CA THR A 87 -9.64 -3.98 -0.28
C THR A 87 -9.84 -5.45 0.11
N GLY A 88 -9.86 -5.74 1.40
CA GLY A 88 -10.23 -7.06 1.92
C GLY A 88 -11.69 -7.41 1.67
N LYS A 89 -12.08 -8.65 2.00
CA LYS A 89 -13.49 -9.08 2.00
C LYS A 89 -14.23 -8.42 3.16
N ALA A 90 -15.39 -7.83 2.87
CA ALA A 90 -16.25 -7.31 3.93
C ALA A 90 -16.80 -8.45 4.81
N LEU A 91 -16.71 -8.29 6.12
CA LEU A 91 -17.30 -9.22 7.09
C LEU A 91 -18.83 -9.08 7.03
N ASN A 92 -19.48 -10.01 6.36
CA ASN A 92 -20.94 -10.07 6.26
C ASN A 92 -21.41 -11.50 6.57
N SER A 93 -22.23 -11.64 7.60
CA SER A 93 -22.80 -12.93 8.03
C SER A 93 -23.69 -13.60 6.96
N SER A 94 -24.18 -12.83 5.98
CA SER A 94 -25.01 -13.34 4.87
C SER A 94 -24.19 -14.00 3.76
N ASN A 95 -22.86 -13.86 3.75
CA ASN A 95 -22.00 -14.31 2.68
C ASN A 95 -21.30 -15.63 3.06
N SER A 96 -22.06 -16.74 2.97
CA SER A 96 -21.64 -18.09 3.36
C SER A 96 -21.22 -18.99 2.19
N GLN A 97 -21.01 -18.42 1.00
CA GLN A 97 -20.61 -19.18 -0.19
C GLN A 97 -19.10 -19.21 -0.37
N GLY A 98 -18.58 -20.33 -0.86
CA GLY A 98 -17.17 -20.53 -1.17
C GLY A 98 -16.49 -21.54 -0.25
N GLU A 99 -15.17 -21.66 -0.36
CA GLU A 99 -14.33 -22.53 0.45
C GLU A 99 -13.94 -21.84 1.75
N ILE A 100 -13.87 -22.60 2.84
CA ILE A 100 -13.41 -22.09 4.14
C ILE A 100 -11.89 -21.82 4.05
N MET A 101 -11.51 -20.59 4.28
CA MET A 101 -10.09 -20.17 4.26
C MET A 101 -9.75 -19.35 5.49
N SER A 102 -8.52 -19.52 5.93
CA SER A 102 -7.95 -18.69 6.99
C SER A 102 -7.78 -17.26 6.51
N TYR A 103 -8.05 -16.27 7.36
CA TYR A 103 -7.91 -14.86 7.02
C TYR A 103 -7.45 -14.01 8.19
N ILE A 104 -6.82 -12.90 7.86
CA ILE A 104 -6.39 -11.86 8.79
C ILE A 104 -7.29 -10.62 8.71
N THR A 105 -7.36 -9.93 9.81
CA THR A 105 -8.11 -8.68 9.98
C THR A 105 -7.21 -7.57 10.50
N THR A 106 -7.77 -6.39 10.70
CA THR A 106 -7.06 -5.28 11.35
C THR A 106 -6.54 -5.62 12.75
N SER A 107 -7.13 -6.59 13.46
CA SER A 107 -6.63 -7.04 14.77
C SER A 107 -5.33 -7.84 14.71
N ASN A 108 -5.02 -8.41 13.54
CA ASN A 108 -3.78 -9.13 13.32
C ASN A 108 -2.62 -8.23 12.86
N LEU A 109 -2.91 -7.03 12.33
CA LEU A 109 -1.93 -6.11 11.79
C LEU A 109 -1.50 -5.08 12.84
N TYR A 110 -0.20 -5.00 13.10
CA TYR A 110 0.45 -4.01 13.96
C TYR A 110 1.48 -3.22 13.15
N TRP A 111 2.05 -2.21 13.75
CA TRP A 111 3.15 -1.46 13.13
C TRP A 111 4.34 -2.39 12.86
N ASN A 112 4.64 -2.57 11.57
CA ASN A 112 5.74 -3.38 11.03
C ASN A 112 5.75 -4.87 11.47
N ARG A 113 4.61 -5.44 11.88
CA ARG A 113 4.49 -6.86 12.25
C ARG A 113 3.05 -7.34 12.23
N PHE A 114 2.89 -8.66 12.20
CA PHE A 114 1.61 -9.34 12.37
C PHE A 114 1.58 -10.15 13.66
N ASP A 115 0.40 -10.24 14.26
CA ASP A 115 0.09 -11.21 15.32
C ASP A 115 -0.79 -12.30 14.70
N LEU A 116 -0.23 -13.48 14.54
CA LEU A 116 -0.88 -14.63 13.94
C LEU A 116 -1.30 -15.68 14.98
N THR A 117 -1.32 -15.33 16.26
CA THR A 117 -1.73 -16.25 17.34
C THR A 117 -3.20 -16.64 17.24
N VAL A 118 -4.03 -15.76 16.70
CA VAL A 118 -5.46 -16.00 16.48
C VAL A 118 -5.78 -15.70 15.02
N ILE A 119 -5.92 -16.75 14.23
CA ILE A 119 -6.38 -16.68 12.83
C ILE A 119 -7.83 -17.12 12.78
N LYS A 120 -8.65 -16.37 12.06
CA LYS A 120 -10.07 -16.70 11.84
C LYS A 120 -10.26 -17.40 10.51
N GLU A 121 -11.41 -18.03 10.34
CA GLU A 121 -11.80 -18.70 9.09
C GLU A 121 -13.17 -18.20 8.65
N MET A 122 -13.36 -18.08 7.35
CA MET A 122 -14.64 -17.79 6.72
C MET A 122 -14.64 -18.28 5.27
N PRO A 123 -15.83 -18.45 4.64
CA PRO A 123 -15.91 -18.84 3.24
C PRO A 123 -15.44 -17.72 2.30
N PHE A 124 -14.71 -18.09 1.26
CA PHE A 124 -14.30 -17.22 0.15
C PHE A 124 -14.71 -17.87 -1.17
N THR A 125 -15.34 -17.11 -2.04
CA THR A 125 -15.58 -17.53 -3.42
C THR A 125 -14.26 -17.43 -4.21
N GLU A 126 -14.14 -18.11 -5.34
CA GLU A 126 -12.95 -18.09 -6.19
C GLU A 126 -12.53 -16.66 -6.58
N SER A 127 -13.49 -15.79 -6.90
CA SER A 127 -13.23 -14.39 -7.22
C SER A 127 -12.75 -13.57 -6.01
N GLU A 128 -13.21 -13.90 -4.82
CA GLU A 128 -12.75 -13.26 -3.57
C GLU A 128 -11.35 -13.76 -3.19
N VAL A 129 -11.04 -15.03 -3.39
CA VAL A 129 -9.68 -15.56 -3.23
C VAL A 129 -8.72 -14.78 -4.12
N ALA A 130 -9.00 -14.69 -5.42
CA ALA A 130 -8.15 -13.96 -6.36
C ALA A 130 -7.93 -12.49 -5.97
N LYS A 131 -8.93 -11.85 -5.33
CA LYS A 131 -8.84 -10.44 -4.89
C LYS A 131 -8.17 -10.27 -3.54
N CYS A 132 -8.44 -11.19 -2.60
CA CYS A 132 -8.13 -11.00 -1.18
C CYS A 132 -6.90 -11.78 -0.72
N THR A 133 -6.28 -12.60 -1.56
CA THR A 133 -5.03 -13.30 -1.23
C THR A 133 -3.93 -12.28 -0.96
N VAL A 134 -3.20 -12.53 0.10
CA VAL A 134 -2.01 -11.78 0.53
C VAL A 134 -0.80 -12.67 0.31
N THR A 135 0.15 -12.19 -0.45
CA THR A 135 1.39 -12.88 -0.81
C THR A 135 2.61 -12.16 -0.25
N ARG A 136 3.73 -12.85 -0.21
CA ARG A 136 4.98 -12.26 0.27
C ARG A 136 5.33 -10.99 -0.51
N GLY A 137 5.64 -9.93 0.23
CA GLY A 137 5.96 -8.61 -0.31
C GLY A 137 4.78 -7.63 -0.33
N ASP A 138 3.55 -8.10 -0.10
CA ASP A 138 2.40 -7.21 -0.04
C ASP A 138 2.46 -6.28 1.18
N LEU A 139 2.19 -5.00 0.95
CA LEU A 139 2.01 -4.00 2.01
C LEU A 139 0.54 -3.97 2.43
N LEU A 140 0.26 -4.35 3.67
CA LEU A 140 -1.06 -4.25 4.26
C LEU A 140 -1.19 -2.96 5.07
N VAL A 141 -2.34 -2.30 4.93
CA VAL A 141 -2.65 -1.04 5.63
C VAL A 141 -4.04 -1.13 6.24
N CYS A 142 -4.17 -0.75 7.52
CA CYS A 142 -5.47 -0.66 8.17
C CYS A 142 -6.27 0.54 7.67
N GLU A 143 -7.50 0.28 7.22
CA GLU A 143 -8.49 1.32 6.87
C GLU A 143 -9.34 1.74 8.08
N GLY A 144 -9.41 0.91 9.12
CA GLY A 144 -10.21 1.14 10.32
C GLY A 144 -9.44 0.87 11.61
N GLY A 145 -10.00 1.31 12.72
CA GLY A 145 -9.36 1.22 14.03
C GLY A 145 -8.19 2.21 14.14
N ASP A 146 -6.98 1.72 14.14
CA ASP A 146 -5.74 2.52 14.11
C ASP A 146 -5.34 2.76 12.65
N ILE A 147 -5.96 3.75 12.02
CA ILE A 147 -5.82 4.04 10.59
C ILE A 147 -4.37 4.32 10.22
N GLY A 148 -3.92 3.72 9.11
CA GLY A 148 -2.56 3.87 8.59
C GLY A 148 -1.54 2.91 9.21
N ARG A 149 -1.93 2.11 10.20
CA ARG A 149 -1.08 1.03 10.72
C ARG A 149 -0.78 0.04 9.60
N ALA A 150 0.50 -0.24 9.37
CA ALA A 150 0.95 -0.98 8.20
C ALA A 150 2.10 -1.93 8.51
N ALA A 151 2.18 -3.02 7.74
CA ALA A 151 3.31 -3.96 7.71
C ALA A 151 3.40 -4.66 6.36
N ILE A 152 4.61 -5.10 6.00
CA ILE A 152 4.86 -5.93 4.83
C ILE A 152 4.69 -7.41 5.21
N TRP A 153 3.96 -8.17 4.39
CA TRP A 153 3.80 -9.61 4.55
C TRP A 153 5.09 -10.33 4.13
N ASN A 154 5.88 -10.76 5.11
CA ASN A 154 7.18 -11.41 4.89
C ASN A 154 7.16 -12.93 5.19
N TYR A 155 6.00 -13.55 5.11
CA TYR A 155 5.82 -14.99 5.33
C TYR A 155 5.86 -15.74 4.00
N ASP A 156 6.28 -17.01 4.03
CA ASP A 156 6.37 -17.89 2.86
C ASP A 156 5.07 -18.68 2.60
N PHE A 157 3.95 -18.21 3.12
CA PHE A 157 2.62 -18.76 2.86
C PHE A 157 1.65 -17.63 2.58
N ASP A 158 0.67 -17.92 1.75
CA ASP A 158 -0.40 -17.01 1.40
C ASP A 158 -1.54 -17.09 2.42
N ILE A 159 -2.23 -15.99 2.64
CA ILE A 159 -3.41 -15.90 3.51
C ILE A 159 -4.42 -14.93 2.91
N SER A 160 -5.69 -15.07 3.26
CA SER A 160 -6.72 -14.12 2.84
C SER A 160 -6.84 -12.93 3.80
N LYS A 161 -7.37 -11.80 3.31
CA LYS A 161 -7.64 -10.60 4.10
C LYS A 161 -9.11 -10.20 4.06
N SER A 162 -9.56 -9.69 5.16
CA SER A 162 -10.88 -9.13 5.36
C SER A 162 -10.79 -7.66 5.74
#